data_a7955da49bf234e30edd8706930d4297
#
_entry.id   a7955da49bf234e30edd8706930d4297
#
_cell.length_a   1.000
_cell.length_b   1.000
_cell.length_c   1.000
_cell.angle_alpha   90.00
_cell.angle_beta   90.00
_cell.angle_gamma   90.00
#
_symmetry.space_group_name_H-M   'P 1'
#
loop_
_entity.id
_entity.type
_entity.pdbx_description
1 polymer ?
#
loop_
_entity_poly.entity_id
_entity_poly.type
_entity_poly.pdbx_seq_one_letter_code
_entity_poly.pdbx_strand_id
1 'polypeptide(L)' 'MKEYEIVCTYLNGCAGAAHPIRTFEEAELSSPDDYIREKHSADFSRFTKEIQSDGKIVYTFSETVTYIYEFTEI' A
#
# COMPACT_ATOMS: atom_id res chain seq x y z
N MET A 1 2.90 18.90 4.84
CA MET A 1 2.56 17.49 4.92
C MET A 1 1.05 17.31 4.96
N LYS A 2 0.58 16.19 4.47
CA LYS A 2 -0.84 15.87 4.47
C LYS A 2 -1.07 14.64 5.33
N GLU A 3 -2.26 14.56 5.90
CA GLU A 3 -2.63 13.42 6.70
C GLU A 3 -3.40 12.42 5.85
N TYR A 4 -3.02 11.14 5.96
CA TYR A 4 -3.62 10.07 5.18
C TYR A 4 -4.11 8.94 6.06
N GLU A 5 -5.23 8.36 5.67
CA GLU A 5 -5.64 7.06 6.17
C GLU A 5 -5.04 6.01 5.23
N ILE A 6 -4.36 5.04 5.80
CA ILE A 6 -3.62 4.04 5.04
C ILE A 6 -4.20 2.67 5.35
N VAL A 7 -4.68 1.99 4.33
CA VAL A 7 -5.15 0.62 4.45
C VAL A 7 -4.18 -0.28 3.71
N CYS A 8 -3.57 -1.21 4.42
CA CYS A 8 -2.67 -2.19 3.84
C CYS A 8 -3.34 -3.55 3.83
N THR A 9 -3.43 -4.16 2.66
CA THR A 9 -3.92 -5.53 2.52
C THR A 9 -2.74 -6.40 2.13
N TYR A 10 -2.51 -7.46 2.90
CA TYR A 10 -1.43 -8.41 2.67
C TYR A 10 -2.00 -9.79 2.38
N LEU A 11 -1.54 -10.39 1.29
CA LEU A 11 -1.92 -11.74 0.89
C LEU A 11 -0.66 -12.55 0.68
N ASN A 12 -0.57 -13.71 1.35
CA ASN A 12 0.52 -14.63 1.12
C ASN A 12 0.05 -15.72 0.17
N GLY A 13 0.42 -15.60 -1.10
CA GLY A 13 -0.03 -16.51 -2.14
C GLY A 13 0.48 -17.95 -2.02
N CYS A 14 1.51 -18.18 -1.18
CA CYS A 14 2.06 -19.51 -0.99
C CYS A 14 1.28 -20.35 0.02
N ALA A 15 0.38 -19.76 0.76
CA ALA A 15 -0.28 -20.41 1.88
C ALA A 15 -1.55 -21.17 1.52
N GLY A 16 -1.89 -21.32 0.27
CA GLY A 16 -3.00 -22.13 -0.20
C GLY A 16 -4.39 -21.70 0.25
N ALA A 17 -4.57 -21.32 1.49
CA ALA A 17 -5.85 -20.88 2.04
C ALA A 17 -5.64 -19.52 2.71
N ALA A 18 -4.96 -18.64 2.04
CA ALA A 18 -4.59 -17.36 2.58
C ALA A 18 -5.80 -16.47 2.85
N HIS A 19 -5.89 -15.99 4.07
CA HIS A 19 -6.85 -14.97 4.41
C HIS A 19 -6.15 -13.61 4.29
N PRO A 20 -6.77 -12.62 3.63
CA PRO A 20 -6.18 -11.29 3.57
C PRO A 20 -6.04 -10.72 4.97
N ILE A 21 -4.87 -10.15 5.25
CA ILE A 21 -4.63 -9.45 6.49
C ILE A 21 -4.71 -7.97 6.17
N ARG A 22 -5.60 -7.25 6.84
CA ARG A 22 -5.75 -5.81 6.65
C ARG A 22 -5.30 -5.08 7.90
N THR A 23 -4.50 -4.05 7.69
CA THR A 23 -4.10 -3.15 8.76
C THR A 23 -4.51 -1.73 8.40
N PHE A 24 -4.83 -0.95 9.41
CA PHE A 24 -5.30 0.41 9.26
C PHE A 24 -4.39 1.33 10.05
N GLU A 25 -4.01 2.44 9.45
CA GLU A 25 -3.08 3.37 10.06
C GLU A 25 -3.40 4.78 9.58
N GLU A 26 -3.10 5.77 10.41
CA GLU A 26 -3.16 7.17 9.99
C GLU A 26 -1.77 7.77 10.18
N ALA A 27 -1.31 8.53 9.19
CA ALA A 27 0.01 9.12 9.24
C ALA A 27 0.05 10.42 8.46
N GLU A 28 0.89 11.33 8.93
CA GLU A 28 1.21 12.56 8.20
C GLU A 28 2.38 12.26 7.29
N LEU A 29 2.22 12.53 6.00
CA LEU A 29 3.23 12.20 5.00
C LEU A 29 3.44 13.37 4.06
N SER A 30 4.68 13.59 3.64
CA SER A 30 4.96 14.52 2.56
C SER A 30 4.51 13.93 1.22
N SER A 31 4.59 12.61 1.09
CA SER A 31 4.18 11.89 -0.11
C SER A 31 3.93 10.43 0.23
N PRO A 32 2.86 9.81 -0.34
CA PRO A 32 2.66 8.36 -0.20
C PRO A 32 3.84 7.55 -0.73
N ASP A 33 4.51 8.04 -1.78
CA ASP A 33 5.70 7.37 -2.33
C ASP A 33 6.76 7.18 -1.26
N ASP A 34 6.96 8.17 -0.40
CA ASP A 34 7.98 8.09 0.65
C ASP A 34 7.65 6.99 1.65
N TYR A 35 6.38 6.82 1.97
CA TYR A 35 5.93 5.76 2.88
C TYR A 35 6.25 4.38 2.31
N ILE A 36 5.93 4.17 1.04
CA ILE A 36 6.17 2.88 0.38
C ILE A 36 7.67 2.64 0.24
N ARG A 37 8.43 3.67 -0.14
CA ARG A 37 9.87 3.55 -0.32
C ARG A 37 10.57 3.20 0.98
N GLU A 38 10.11 3.74 2.09
CA GLU A 38 10.68 3.45 3.39
C GLU A 38 10.40 2.01 3.83
N LYS A 39 9.18 1.53 3.60
CA LYS A 39 8.79 0.18 4.02
C LYS A 39 9.30 -0.90 3.09
N HIS A 40 9.44 -0.59 1.80
CA HIS A 40 9.79 -1.56 0.78
C HIS A 40 10.87 -1.02 -0.14
N SER A 41 11.97 -0.56 0.45
CA SER A 41 13.03 0.10 -0.32
C SER A 41 13.60 -0.76 -1.44
N ALA A 42 13.70 -2.07 -1.23
CA ALA A 42 14.25 -2.98 -2.23
C ALA A 42 13.24 -3.26 -3.37
N ASP A 43 11.96 -3.16 -3.08
CA ASP A 43 10.90 -3.54 -4.02
C ASP A 43 10.09 -2.37 -4.52
N PHE A 44 10.46 -1.16 -4.15
CA PHE A 44 9.65 0.03 -4.49
C PHE A 44 9.41 0.14 -5.99
N SER A 45 10.42 -0.14 -6.80
CA SER A 45 10.30 -0.03 -8.25
C SER A 45 9.35 -1.05 -8.85
N ARG A 46 8.98 -2.08 -8.10
CA ARG A 46 8.06 -3.13 -8.55
C ARG A 46 6.61 -2.84 -8.20
N PHE A 47 6.36 -1.78 -7.42
CA PHE A 47 5.01 -1.37 -7.10
C PHE A 47 4.39 -0.65 -8.28
N THR A 48 3.11 -0.93 -8.52
CA THR A 48 2.30 -0.22 -9.51
C THR A 48 1.48 0.83 -8.77
N LYS A 49 1.48 2.06 -9.27
CA LYS A 49 0.74 3.15 -8.65
C LYS A 49 -0.45 3.53 -9.51
N GLU A 50 -1.60 3.67 -8.89
CA GLU A 50 -2.82 4.10 -9.57
C GLU A 50 -3.50 5.18 -8.74
N ILE A 51 -3.93 6.25 -9.40
CA ILE A 51 -4.70 7.32 -8.76
C ILE A 51 -6.13 7.17 -9.25
N GLN A 52 -7.04 6.89 -8.31
CA GLN A 52 -8.44 6.67 -8.64
C GLN A 52 -9.19 7.98 -8.80
N SER A 53 -10.38 7.91 -9.40
CA SER A 53 -11.17 9.10 -9.70
C SER A 53 -11.59 9.88 -8.45
N ASP A 54 -11.67 9.19 -7.31
CA ASP A 54 -12.01 9.83 -6.03
C ASP A 54 -10.79 10.42 -5.31
N GLY A 55 -9.61 10.32 -5.94
CA GLY A 55 -8.37 10.82 -5.35
C GLY A 55 -7.59 9.82 -4.52
N LYS A 56 -8.14 8.63 -4.28
CA LYS A 56 -7.43 7.58 -3.56
C LYS A 56 -6.22 7.12 -4.36
N ILE A 57 -5.09 6.94 -3.70
CA ILE A 57 -3.85 6.48 -4.33
C ILE A 57 -3.61 5.04 -3.91
N VAL A 58 -3.47 4.16 -4.87
CA VAL A 58 -3.32 2.72 -4.62
C VAL A 58 -1.99 2.24 -5.15
N TYR A 59 -1.22 1.57 -4.30
CA TYR A 59 0.03 0.93 -4.68
C TYR A 59 -0.16 -0.57 -4.59
N THR A 60 0.21 -1.29 -5.64
CA THR A 60 0.07 -2.74 -5.68
C THR A 60 1.41 -3.39 -6.01
N PHE A 61 1.77 -4.37 -5.20
CA PHE A 61 2.91 -5.24 -5.44
C PHE A 61 2.36 -6.66 -5.48
N SER A 62 2.62 -7.39 -6.56
CA SER A 62 2.10 -8.74 -6.71
C SER A 62 3.19 -9.66 -7.25
N GLU A 63 3.78 -10.44 -6.36
CA GLU A 63 4.78 -11.46 -6.68
C GLU A 63 4.43 -12.71 -5.89
N THR A 64 5.37 -13.29 -5.14
CA THR A 64 5.07 -14.41 -4.26
C THR A 64 4.10 -14.00 -3.14
N VAL A 65 4.15 -12.73 -2.74
CA VAL A 65 3.19 -12.14 -1.82
C VAL A 65 2.57 -10.94 -2.51
N THR A 66 1.41 -10.52 -2.05
CA THR A 66 0.71 -9.34 -2.58
C THR A 66 0.55 -8.32 -1.48
N TYR A 67 0.96 -7.09 -1.77
CA TYR A 67 0.70 -5.93 -0.91
C TYR A 67 -0.16 -4.94 -1.67
N ILE A 68 -1.21 -4.46 -1.04
CA ILE A 68 -2.06 -3.41 -1.60
C ILE A 68 -2.15 -2.31 -0.55
N TYR A 69 -1.62 -1.14 -0.85
CA TYR A 69 -1.68 0.02 0.02
C TYR A 69 -2.63 1.04 -0.58
N GLU A 70 -3.63 1.45 0.19
CA GLU A 70 -4.60 2.43 -0.24
C GLU A 70 -4.46 3.67 0.65
N PHE A 71 -4.19 4.82 0.03
CA PHE A 71 -4.00 6.08 0.73
C PHE A 71 -5.19 6.98 0.43
N THR A 72 -5.87 7.40 1.48
CA THR A 72 -6.98 8.36 1.38
C THR A 72 -6.61 9.59 2.19
N GLU A 73 -6.59 10.74 1.56
CA GLU A 73 -6.30 11.99 2.26
C GLU A 73 -7.46 12.34 3.18
N ILE A 74 -7.13 12.67 4.42
CA ILE A 74 -8.12 13.02 5.43
C ILE A 74 -8.37 14.53 5.44
#